data_912b789c12662f6d62a67a79e13dd916
#
_entry.id   912b789c12662f6d62a67a79e13dd916
#
_cell.length_a   1.000
_cell.length_b   1.000
_cell.length_c   1.000
_cell.angle_alpha   90.00
_cell.angle_beta   90.00
_cell.angle_gamma   90.00
#
_symmetry.space_group_name_H-M   'P 1'
#
loop_
_entity.id
_entity.type
_entity.pdbx_description
1 polymer ?
#
loop_
_entity_poly.entity_id
_entity_poly.type
_entity_poly.pdbx_seq_one_letter_code
_entity_poly.pdbx_strand_id
1 'polypeptide(L)'
;CRVFEKYAVRVGGGNNHRYNLSDGVLLKDNHIGAAGSVAKAVAMAKAYAPFVRKIEIEVESLEQVKEAVEAGADIIMLDNMTPEQIKEAVEFIDGRAETECSGNVTKENIARIREVGVDYVSSGALTHSAPILDISMKNLHAI
;
A
#
# COMPACT_ATOMS: atom_id res chain seq x y z
N CYS A 1 -10.51 13.39 -11.93
CA CYS A 1 -9.38 12.64 -12.54
C CYS A 1 -9.25 11.19 -12.04
N ARG A 2 -9.68 10.85 -10.80
CA ARG A 2 -9.47 9.52 -10.18
C ARG A 2 -9.88 8.32 -11.07
N VAL A 3 -10.98 8.40 -11.79
CA VAL A 3 -11.42 7.33 -12.71
C VAL A 3 -10.35 7.07 -13.79
N PHE A 4 -9.81 8.13 -14.38
CA PHE A 4 -8.78 8.01 -15.42
C PHE A 4 -7.44 7.54 -14.86
N GLU A 5 -7.07 8.00 -13.67
CA GLU A 5 -5.85 7.55 -12.98
C GLU A 5 -5.90 6.05 -12.67
N LYS A 6 -7.02 5.58 -12.10
CA LYS A 6 -7.24 4.16 -11.81
C LYS A 6 -7.28 3.31 -13.09
N TYR A 7 -7.87 3.83 -14.16
CA TYR A 7 -7.86 3.20 -15.47
C TYR A 7 -6.44 3.10 -16.04
N ALA A 8 -5.66 4.19 -15.97
CA ALA A 8 -4.29 4.23 -16.47
C ALA A 8 -3.38 3.21 -15.76
N VAL A 9 -3.51 3.06 -14.44
CA VAL A 9 -2.77 2.04 -13.67
C VAL A 9 -3.07 0.64 -14.22
N ARG A 10 -4.33 0.32 -14.50
CA ARG A 10 -4.75 -0.98 -15.04
C ARG A 10 -4.22 -1.21 -16.45
N VAL A 11 -4.30 -0.22 -17.32
CA VAL A 11 -3.77 -0.31 -18.70
C VAL A 11 -2.26 -0.47 -18.69
N GLY A 12 -1.57 0.16 -17.73
CA GLY A 12 -0.13 0.00 -17.51
C GLY A 12 0.28 -1.35 -16.91
N GLY A 13 -0.66 -2.25 -16.61
CA GLY A 13 -0.38 -3.57 -16.04
C GLY A 13 -0.28 -3.59 -14.52
N GLY A 14 -0.55 -2.47 -13.86
CA GLY A 14 -0.57 -2.37 -12.40
C GLY A 14 -1.91 -2.78 -11.77
N ASN A 15 -1.92 -2.87 -10.46
CA ASN A 15 -3.12 -3.08 -9.66
C ASN A 15 -3.49 -1.80 -8.91
N ASN A 16 -4.78 -1.59 -8.71
CA ASN A 16 -5.26 -0.46 -7.93
C ASN A 16 -5.36 -0.82 -6.46
N HIS A 17 -4.84 0.04 -5.60
CA HIS A 17 -5.22 0.10 -4.20
C HIS A 17 -6.67 0.60 -4.07
N ARG A 18 -7.24 0.67 -2.84
CA ARG A 18 -8.62 1.14 -2.59
C ARG A 18 -8.96 2.38 -3.42
N TYR A 19 -10.20 2.45 -3.89
CA TYR A 19 -10.68 3.53 -4.73
C TYR A 19 -10.90 4.82 -3.92
N ASN A 20 -11.42 4.67 -2.70
CA ASN A 20 -11.67 5.75 -1.76
C ASN A 20 -11.71 5.21 -0.31
N LEU A 21 -12.02 6.07 0.66
CA LEU A 21 -12.03 5.71 2.08
C LEU A 21 -13.13 4.73 2.48
N SER A 22 -14.17 4.56 1.67
CA SER A 22 -15.27 3.62 1.93
C SER A 22 -15.06 2.25 1.28
N ASP A 23 -14.01 2.09 0.48
CA ASP A 23 -13.77 0.89 -0.33
C ASP A 23 -12.94 -0.18 0.39
N GLY A 24 -12.08 0.22 1.31
CA GLY A 24 -11.22 -0.67 2.10
C GLY A 24 -10.80 -0.04 3.41
N VAL A 25 -10.51 -0.89 4.39
CA VAL A 25 -9.99 -0.45 5.69
C VAL A 25 -8.48 -0.34 5.59
N LEU A 26 -7.95 0.85 5.88
CA LEU A 26 -6.51 1.09 6.02
C LEU A 26 -6.29 1.92 7.28
N LEU A 27 -5.67 1.30 8.26
CA LEU A 27 -5.28 1.92 9.52
C LEU A 27 -3.88 2.53 9.35
N LYS A 28 -3.72 3.75 9.84
CA LYS A 28 -2.48 4.51 9.76
C LYS A 28 -2.06 5.00 11.15
N ASP A 29 -0.92 5.64 11.24
CA ASP A 29 -0.34 6.22 12.45
C ASP A 29 -1.36 6.96 13.32
N ASN A 30 -2.17 7.84 12.72
CA ASN A 30 -3.19 8.60 13.44
C ASN A 30 -4.31 7.70 14.00
N HIS A 31 -4.67 6.61 13.33
CA HIS A 31 -5.65 5.66 13.85
C HIS A 31 -5.07 4.85 15.02
N ILE A 32 -3.81 4.43 14.89
CA ILE A 32 -3.07 3.73 15.95
C ILE A 32 -2.94 4.63 17.18
N GLY A 33 -2.54 5.89 16.98
CA GLY A 33 -2.43 6.88 18.04
C GLY A 33 -3.76 7.14 18.76
N ALA A 34 -4.85 7.27 18.01
CA ALA A 34 -6.19 7.48 18.56
C ALA A 34 -6.70 6.24 19.33
N ALA A 35 -6.42 5.04 18.86
CA ALA A 35 -6.79 3.79 19.53
C ALA A 35 -5.88 3.47 20.73
N GLY A 36 -4.64 3.98 20.73
CA GLY A 36 -3.62 3.79 21.75
C GLY A 36 -2.70 2.59 21.54
N SER A 37 -2.97 1.70 20.56
CA SER A 37 -2.06 0.65 20.13
C SER A 37 -2.52 0.05 18.79
N VAL A 38 -1.61 -0.69 18.11
CA VAL A 38 -1.90 -1.45 16.89
C VAL A 38 -3.01 -2.47 17.15
N ALA A 39 -2.89 -3.25 18.20
CA ALA A 39 -3.88 -4.29 18.54
C ALA A 39 -5.28 -3.71 18.76
N LYS A 40 -5.39 -2.60 19.47
CA LYS A 40 -6.69 -1.93 19.67
C LYS A 40 -7.26 -1.37 18.37
N ALA A 41 -6.42 -0.76 17.51
CA ALA A 41 -6.86 -0.23 16.23
C ALA A 41 -7.43 -1.35 15.34
N VAL A 42 -6.73 -2.48 15.24
CA VAL A 42 -7.19 -3.66 14.49
C VAL A 42 -8.48 -4.23 15.09
N ALA A 43 -8.58 -4.37 16.42
CA ALA A 43 -9.78 -4.88 17.09
C ALA A 43 -10.99 -3.98 16.83
N MET A 44 -10.82 -2.66 16.94
CA MET A 44 -11.90 -1.70 16.65
C MET A 44 -12.33 -1.76 15.18
N ALA A 45 -11.39 -1.86 14.26
CA ALA A 45 -11.68 -2.01 12.84
C ALA A 45 -12.45 -3.30 12.53
N LYS A 46 -12.04 -4.43 13.10
CA LYS A 46 -12.74 -5.71 12.97
C LYS A 46 -14.17 -5.68 13.50
N ALA A 47 -14.39 -4.98 14.62
CA ALA A 47 -15.72 -4.85 15.21
C ALA A 47 -16.67 -3.98 14.37
N TYR A 48 -16.14 -3.03 13.60
CA TYR A 48 -16.92 -2.07 12.81
C TYR A 48 -17.06 -2.46 11.34
N ALA A 49 -16.01 -2.99 10.73
CA ALA A 49 -15.97 -3.28 9.30
C ALA A 49 -16.86 -4.49 8.94
N PRO A 50 -17.51 -4.49 7.76
CA PRO A 50 -18.16 -5.67 7.24
C PRO A 50 -17.17 -6.85 7.14
N PHE A 51 -17.59 -8.05 7.51
CA PHE A 51 -16.76 -9.27 7.54
C PHE A 51 -16.07 -9.61 6.20
N VAL A 52 -16.58 -9.09 5.08
CA VAL A 52 -16.02 -9.28 3.73
C VAL A 52 -14.84 -8.34 3.42
N ARG A 53 -14.52 -7.40 4.32
CA ARG A 53 -13.44 -6.42 4.12
C ARG A 53 -12.18 -6.85 4.83
N LYS A 54 -11.07 -6.85 4.12
CA LYS A 54 -9.74 -6.99 4.71
C LYS A 54 -9.39 -5.76 5.55
N ILE A 55 -8.70 -6.00 6.66
CA ILE A 55 -8.11 -4.97 7.51
C ILE A 55 -6.64 -4.84 7.16
N GLU A 56 -6.29 -3.72 6.57
CA GLU A 56 -4.93 -3.33 6.28
C GLU A 56 -4.42 -2.35 7.33
N ILE A 57 -3.16 -2.50 7.75
CA ILE A 57 -2.51 -1.60 8.69
C ILE A 57 -1.11 -1.21 8.23
N GLU A 58 -0.82 0.09 8.28
CA GLU A 58 0.48 0.69 8.00
C GLU A 58 1.31 0.70 9.29
N VAL A 59 2.52 0.16 9.23
CA VAL A 59 3.45 0.04 10.36
C VAL A 59 4.84 0.47 9.96
N GLU A 60 5.61 1.02 10.91
CA GLU A 60 6.93 1.62 10.68
C GLU A 60 8.04 0.93 11.50
N SER A 61 7.69 -0.09 12.29
CA SER A 61 8.68 -0.83 13.11
C SER A 61 8.36 -2.31 13.22
N LEU A 62 9.39 -3.10 13.53
CA LEU A 62 9.24 -4.55 13.72
C LEU A 62 8.36 -4.90 14.94
N GLU A 63 8.35 -4.05 15.97
CA GLU A 63 7.45 -4.18 17.11
C GLU A 63 5.99 -4.08 16.68
N GLN A 64 5.67 -3.07 15.87
CA GLN A 64 4.33 -2.89 15.31
C GLN A 64 3.94 -4.03 14.35
N VAL A 65 4.89 -4.57 13.58
CA VAL A 65 4.66 -5.77 12.74
C VAL A 65 4.21 -6.95 13.61
N LYS A 66 4.93 -7.22 14.70
CA LYS A 66 4.60 -8.30 15.63
C LYS A 66 3.20 -8.12 16.21
N GLU A 67 2.90 -6.93 16.69
CA GLU A 67 1.59 -6.60 17.25
C GLU A 67 0.46 -6.73 16.19
N ALA A 68 0.70 -6.30 14.93
CA ALA A 68 -0.26 -6.41 13.85
C ALA A 68 -0.57 -7.87 13.48
N VAL A 69 0.46 -8.72 13.43
CA VAL A 69 0.31 -10.17 13.19
C VAL A 69 -0.50 -10.82 14.30
N GLU A 70 -0.18 -10.54 15.58
CA GLU A 70 -0.89 -11.09 16.73
C GLU A 70 -2.35 -10.62 16.78
N ALA A 71 -2.61 -9.37 16.39
CA ALA A 71 -3.95 -8.82 16.27
C ALA A 71 -4.73 -9.39 15.07
N GLY A 72 -4.05 -10.10 14.17
CA GLY A 72 -4.62 -10.74 12.99
C GLY A 72 -5.05 -9.73 11.92
N ALA A 73 -4.23 -8.73 11.63
CA ALA A 73 -4.40 -7.91 10.43
C ALA A 73 -4.32 -8.78 9.18
N ASP A 74 -5.11 -8.46 8.14
CA ASP A 74 -5.12 -9.24 6.90
C ASP A 74 -4.00 -8.82 5.97
N ILE A 75 -3.65 -7.53 5.97
CA ILE A 75 -2.55 -6.95 5.19
C ILE A 75 -1.72 -6.07 6.11
N ILE A 76 -0.39 -6.23 6.06
CA ILE A 76 0.56 -5.40 6.80
C ILE A 76 1.40 -4.61 5.81
N MET A 77 1.21 -3.29 5.80
CA MET A 77 1.97 -2.37 4.99
C MET A 77 3.20 -1.90 5.76
N LEU A 78 4.37 -2.25 5.22
CA LEU A 78 5.69 -1.89 5.75
C LEU A 78 6.08 -0.53 5.16
N ASP A 79 5.91 0.55 5.93
CA ASP A 79 6.11 1.90 5.43
C ASP A 79 7.48 2.45 5.83
N ASN A 80 8.20 2.98 4.84
CA ASN A 80 9.53 3.60 5.01
C ASN A 80 10.57 2.75 5.75
N MET A 81 10.45 1.42 5.71
CA MET A 81 11.41 0.49 6.31
C MET A 81 12.60 0.21 5.38
N THR A 82 13.76 -0.10 5.95
CA THR A 82 14.93 -0.54 5.16
C THR A 82 14.72 -1.93 4.57
N PRO A 83 15.41 -2.31 3.48
CA PRO A 83 15.31 -3.66 2.91
C PRO A 83 15.57 -4.78 3.92
N GLU A 84 16.49 -4.56 4.84
CA GLU A 84 16.84 -5.50 5.90
C GLU A 84 15.69 -5.67 6.90
N GLN A 85 15.06 -4.57 7.30
CA GLN A 85 13.87 -4.59 8.17
C GLN A 85 12.66 -5.23 7.47
N ILE A 86 12.46 -4.94 6.17
CA ILE A 86 11.39 -5.56 5.38
C ILE A 86 11.60 -7.07 5.34
N LYS A 87 12.83 -7.53 5.09
CA LYS A 87 13.16 -8.95 5.08
C LYS A 87 12.83 -9.62 6.42
N GLU A 88 13.28 -9.04 7.53
CA GLU A 88 12.98 -9.54 8.87
C GLU A 88 11.46 -9.56 9.14
N ALA A 89 10.75 -8.53 8.71
CA ALA A 89 9.28 -8.46 8.83
C ALA A 89 8.60 -9.58 8.03
N VAL A 90 8.99 -9.79 6.77
CA VAL A 90 8.43 -10.85 5.91
C VAL A 90 8.68 -12.22 6.50
N GLU A 91 9.91 -12.48 6.97
CA GLU A 91 10.26 -13.74 7.63
C GLU A 91 9.44 -13.96 8.91
N PHE A 92 9.22 -12.91 9.71
CA PHE A 92 8.38 -13.00 10.91
C PHE A 92 6.90 -13.20 10.59
N ILE A 93 6.37 -12.50 9.58
CA ILE A 93 4.96 -12.62 9.16
C ILE A 93 4.67 -14.04 8.68
N ASP A 94 5.58 -14.66 7.95
CA ASP A 94 5.53 -16.08 7.52
C ASP A 94 4.15 -16.49 6.98
N GLY A 95 3.61 -15.69 6.06
CA GLY A 95 2.33 -15.96 5.39
C GLY A 95 1.07 -15.79 6.27
N ARG A 96 1.20 -15.31 7.52
CA ARG A 96 0.05 -15.06 8.42
C ARG A 96 -0.77 -13.81 8.03
N ALA A 97 -0.18 -12.92 7.25
CA ALA A 97 -0.82 -11.77 6.63
C ALA A 97 -0.18 -11.54 5.25
N GLU A 98 -0.91 -10.89 4.35
CA GLU A 98 -0.30 -10.37 3.12
C GLU A 98 0.61 -9.18 3.45
N THR A 99 1.67 -9.02 2.68
CA THR A 99 2.68 -7.99 2.91
C THR A 99 2.67 -6.94 1.80
N GLU A 100 2.68 -5.68 2.17
CA GLU A 100 2.81 -4.56 1.24
C GLU A 100 4.02 -3.71 1.64
N CYS A 101 4.85 -3.32 0.67
CA CYS A 101 5.91 -2.34 0.88
C CYS A 101 5.49 -1.00 0.29
N SER A 102 5.59 0.05 1.10
CA SER A 102 5.27 1.43 0.73
C SER A 102 6.38 2.40 1.17
N GLY A 103 6.28 3.65 0.71
CA GLY A 103 7.24 4.70 1.03
C GLY A 103 8.47 4.70 0.13
N ASN A 104 8.72 5.84 -0.52
CA ASN A 104 9.91 6.09 -1.34
C ASN A 104 10.25 5.04 -2.41
N VAL A 105 9.23 4.32 -2.92
CA VAL A 105 9.42 3.34 -3.99
C VAL A 105 9.68 4.06 -5.31
N THR A 106 10.82 3.77 -5.93
CA THR A 106 11.26 4.34 -7.21
C THR A 106 11.58 3.23 -8.21
N LYS A 107 11.79 3.63 -9.49
CA LYS A 107 12.22 2.68 -10.52
C LYS A 107 13.57 2.03 -10.22
N GLU A 108 14.43 2.74 -9.49
CA GLU A 108 15.80 2.33 -9.17
C GLU A 108 15.82 1.29 -8.03
N ASN A 109 14.88 1.38 -7.08
CA ASN A 109 14.88 0.51 -5.91
C ASN A 109 13.85 -0.62 -5.94
N ILE A 110 12.84 -0.55 -6.80
CA ILE A 110 11.76 -1.54 -6.86
C ILE A 110 12.25 -2.98 -7.09
N ALA A 111 13.34 -3.15 -7.85
CA ALA A 111 13.92 -4.48 -8.08
C ALA A 111 14.43 -5.11 -6.79
N ARG A 112 15.12 -4.33 -5.94
CA ARG A 112 15.61 -4.78 -4.63
C ARG A 112 14.47 -5.09 -3.66
N ILE A 113 13.42 -4.28 -3.67
CA ILE A 113 12.23 -4.51 -2.83
C ILE A 113 11.55 -5.82 -3.25
N ARG A 114 11.44 -6.10 -4.55
CA ARG A 114 10.89 -7.35 -5.05
C ARG A 114 11.67 -8.59 -4.58
N GLU A 115 12.99 -8.50 -4.48
CA GLU A 115 13.86 -9.61 -4.03
C GLU A 115 13.63 -9.99 -2.56
N VAL A 116 13.06 -9.08 -1.76
CA VAL A 116 12.75 -9.34 -0.34
C VAL A 116 11.53 -10.24 -0.16
N GLY A 117 10.67 -10.39 -1.18
CA GLY A 117 9.58 -11.34 -1.18
C GLY A 117 8.26 -10.80 -0.61
N VAL A 118 8.02 -9.49 -0.66
CA VAL A 118 6.71 -8.90 -0.35
C VAL A 118 5.68 -9.26 -1.42
N ASP A 119 4.40 -9.35 -1.05
CA ASP A 119 3.31 -9.66 -1.97
C ASP A 119 2.96 -8.47 -2.86
N TYR A 120 3.00 -7.26 -2.32
CA TYR A 120 2.65 -6.02 -3.01
C TYR A 120 3.69 -4.93 -2.82
N VAL A 121 3.82 -4.08 -3.83
CA VAL A 121 4.60 -2.84 -3.76
C VAL A 121 3.72 -1.70 -4.23
N SER A 122 3.55 -0.67 -3.43
CA SER A 122 2.77 0.51 -3.77
C SER A 122 3.64 1.76 -3.93
N SER A 123 3.25 2.60 -4.86
CA SER A 123 3.95 3.86 -5.14
C SER A 123 2.97 4.96 -5.52
N GLY A 124 2.96 6.04 -4.75
CA GLY A 124 2.21 7.27 -5.06
C GLY A 124 2.74 8.00 -6.29
N ALA A 125 4.00 7.77 -6.68
CA ALA A 125 4.61 8.41 -7.84
C ALA A 125 3.90 8.11 -9.16
N LEU A 126 3.18 6.99 -9.24
CA LEU A 126 2.35 6.63 -10.41
C LEU A 126 1.26 7.67 -10.69
N THR A 127 0.82 8.41 -9.69
CA THR A 127 -0.21 9.44 -9.83
C THR A 127 0.33 10.86 -9.65
N HIS A 128 1.07 11.13 -8.56
CA HIS A 128 1.50 12.51 -8.27
C HIS A 128 2.78 12.94 -9.02
N SER A 129 3.54 12.00 -9.62
CA SER A 129 4.80 12.27 -10.33
C SER A 129 4.82 11.67 -11.73
N ALA A 130 3.65 11.41 -12.32
CA ALA A 130 3.57 10.96 -13.72
C ALA A 130 4.14 12.07 -14.65
N PRO A 131 5.08 11.74 -15.56
CA PRO A 131 5.64 12.71 -16.49
C PRO A 131 4.59 13.19 -17.48
N ILE A 132 4.75 14.44 -17.91
CA ILE A 132 3.91 15.03 -18.96
C ILE A 132 4.26 14.36 -20.29
N LEU A 133 3.23 13.92 -21.03
CA LEU A 133 3.40 13.49 -22.41
C LEU A 133 3.39 14.73 -23.31
N ASP A 134 4.45 14.90 -24.10
CA ASP A 134 4.55 15.97 -25.10
C ASP A 134 3.75 15.56 -26.35
N ILE A 135 2.47 15.88 -26.34
CA ILE A 135 1.56 15.63 -27.46
C ILE A 135 1.13 16.97 -28.05
N SER A 136 1.35 17.14 -29.35
CA SER A 136 0.89 18.31 -30.08
C SER A 136 0.21 17.93 -31.40
N MET A 137 -0.82 18.68 -31.76
CA MET A 137 -1.45 18.58 -33.08
C MET A 137 -0.63 19.40 -34.07
N LYS A 138 -0.21 18.76 -35.18
CA LYS A 138 0.55 19.41 -36.27
C LYS A 138 -0.16 19.19 -37.60
N ASN A 139 0.12 20.09 -38.55
CA ASN A 139 -0.35 19.98 -39.94
C ASN A 139 -1.89 19.94 -40.06
N LEU A 140 -2.60 20.67 -39.23
CA LEU A 140 -4.05 20.82 -39.35
C LEU A 140 -4.36 21.54 -40.68
N HIS A 141 -5.16 20.93 -41.55
CA HIS A 141 -5.63 21.50 -42.81
C HIS A 141 -7.09 21.11 -43.01
N ALA A 142 -7.82 21.97 -43.74
CA ALA A 142 -9.17 21.65 -44.12
C ALA A 142 -9.18 20.53 -45.17
N ILE A 143 -10.21 19.69 -45.09
CA ILE A 143 -10.45 18.61 -46.05
C ILE A 143 -11.34 19.17 -47.17
#